data_fc0763fa0a629634ad9630a7300dd825
#
_entry.id   fc0763fa0a629634ad9630a7300dd825
#
_cell.length_a   1.000
_cell.length_b   1.000
_cell.length_c   1.000
_cell.angle_alpha   90.00
_cell.angle_beta   90.00
_cell.angle_gamma   90.00
#
_symmetry.space_group_name_H-M   'P 1'
#
loop_
_entity.id
_entity.type
_entity.pdbx_description
1 polymer ?
#
loop_
_entity_poly.entity_id
_entity_poly.type
_entity_poly.pdbx_seq_one_letter_code
_entity_poly.pdbx_strand_id
1 'polypeptide(L)'
;YSGTAIFAKKEPLSVRYGLGIDQHDHEGRAITLEYDNFYLLNVYTPNSQRELTRLDYRMEWEDALRNYMMELDKVKPVIYCGDLNVAHEEIDLKNPKTNHFSAGFTDEERGKFTELLASGFSDTFRSLYPDKVEYSWWSYMFQARQKNVGWRIDYFVVSNRILDKVKEAKIHTEIMGS
;
A
#
# COMPACT_ATOMS: atom_id res chain seq x y z
N TYR A 1 16.18 10.34 0.18
CA TYR A 1 16.37 8.96 0.68
C TYR A 1 15.49 7.97 -0.07
N SER A 2 14.20 8.17 -0.09
CA SER A 2 13.24 7.43 -0.90
C SER A 2 12.56 8.39 -1.89
N GLY A 3 11.67 7.90 -2.73
CA GLY A 3 10.97 8.75 -3.68
C GLY A 3 9.78 8.06 -4.34
N THR A 4 8.83 8.88 -4.78
CA THR A 4 7.65 8.47 -5.53
C THR A 4 7.48 9.37 -6.74
N ALA A 5 6.83 8.87 -7.78
CA ALA A 5 6.50 9.63 -8.98
C ALA A 5 5.16 9.19 -9.56
N ILE A 6 4.47 10.11 -10.19
CA ILE A 6 3.27 9.83 -10.99
C ILE A 6 3.46 10.44 -12.37
N PHE A 7 3.27 9.64 -13.42
CA PHE A 7 3.22 10.07 -14.80
C PHE A 7 1.76 10.08 -15.25
N ALA A 8 1.20 11.25 -15.48
CA ALA A 8 -0.20 11.43 -15.82
C ALA A 8 -0.39 11.99 -17.24
N LYS A 9 -1.32 11.39 -17.99
CA LYS A 9 -1.71 11.91 -19.32
C LYS A 9 -2.69 13.08 -19.21
N LYS A 10 -3.51 13.09 -18.16
CA LYS A 10 -4.46 14.18 -17.87
C LYS A 10 -3.90 15.04 -16.74
N GLU A 11 -3.87 16.33 -16.95
CA GLU A 11 -3.46 17.27 -15.91
C GLU A 11 -4.43 17.23 -14.74
N PRO A 12 -3.94 17.06 -13.49
CA PRO A 12 -4.79 17.10 -12.31
C PRO A 12 -5.21 18.54 -11.96
N LEU A 13 -6.28 18.68 -11.18
CA LEU A 13 -6.72 19.98 -10.63
C LEU A 13 -5.72 20.53 -9.62
N SER A 14 -5.11 19.64 -8.82
CA SER A 14 -4.07 20.00 -7.86
C SER A 14 -3.13 18.83 -7.61
N VAL A 15 -1.94 19.15 -7.11
CA VAL A 15 -0.91 18.19 -6.69
C VAL A 15 -0.51 18.54 -5.27
N ARG A 16 -0.48 17.56 -4.39
CA ARG A 16 0.04 17.69 -3.02
C ARG A 16 1.19 16.71 -2.81
N TYR A 17 2.24 17.17 -2.17
CA TYR A 17 3.37 16.35 -1.76
C TYR A 17 3.34 16.15 -0.26
N GLY A 18 3.49 14.90 0.19
CA GLY A 18 3.45 14.54 1.60
C GLY A 18 2.04 14.42 2.17
N LEU A 19 1.97 14.28 3.49
CA LEU A 19 0.73 14.16 4.27
C LEU A 19 0.31 15.48 4.95
N GLY A 20 1.11 16.53 4.79
CA GLY A 20 0.93 17.80 5.51
C GLY A 20 1.46 17.75 6.95
N ILE A 21 2.34 16.82 7.27
CA ILE A 21 2.94 16.64 8.60
C ILE A 21 4.45 16.61 8.42
N ASP A 22 5.13 17.63 8.97
CA ASP A 22 6.56 17.83 8.78
C ASP A 22 7.39 16.58 9.10
N GLN A 23 7.09 15.91 10.23
CA GLN A 23 7.77 14.68 10.65
C GLN A 23 7.76 13.57 9.57
N HIS A 24 6.74 13.53 8.71
CA HIS A 24 6.53 12.47 7.73
C HIS A 24 6.88 12.86 6.29
N ASP A 25 7.14 14.15 6.03
CA ASP A 25 7.19 14.67 4.66
C ASP A 25 8.61 14.90 4.11
N HIS A 26 9.66 14.45 4.83
CA HIS A 26 11.05 14.63 4.40
C HIS A 26 11.63 13.51 3.53
N GLU A 27 10.92 12.40 3.35
CA GLU A 27 11.43 11.23 2.63
C GLU A 27 10.82 11.05 1.23
N GLY A 28 9.94 11.96 0.78
CA GLY A 28 9.34 11.91 -0.56
C GLY A 28 8.43 10.71 -0.80
N ARG A 29 7.57 10.37 0.18
CA ARG A 29 6.82 9.12 0.19
C ARG A 29 5.39 9.19 -0.32
N ALA A 30 4.80 10.36 -0.44
CA ALA A 30 3.40 10.50 -0.80
C ALA A 30 3.18 11.61 -1.83
N ILE A 31 2.39 11.32 -2.86
CA ILE A 31 1.90 12.29 -3.85
C ILE A 31 0.40 12.08 -3.99
N THR A 32 -0.36 13.16 -3.86
CA THR A 32 -1.80 13.17 -4.11
C THR A 32 -2.14 14.01 -5.32
N LEU A 33 -2.80 13.42 -6.31
CA LEU A 33 -3.40 14.13 -7.44
C LEU A 33 -4.90 14.28 -7.20
N GLU A 34 -5.43 15.48 -7.40
CA GLU A 34 -6.87 15.73 -7.40
C GLU A 34 -7.41 15.75 -8.82
N TYR A 35 -8.46 14.96 -9.07
CA TYR A 35 -9.27 15.00 -10.28
C TYR A 35 -10.70 15.39 -9.94
N ASP A 36 -11.56 15.61 -10.94
CA ASP A 36 -12.95 16.07 -10.72
C ASP A 36 -13.72 15.15 -9.77
N ASN A 37 -13.56 13.84 -9.89
CA ASN A 37 -14.39 12.84 -9.22
C ASN A 37 -13.64 11.95 -8.21
N PHE A 38 -12.32 12.11 -8.04
CA PHE A 38 -11.51 11.29 -7.13
C PHE A 38 -10.16 11.93 -6.82
N TYR A 39 -9.54 11.46 -5.74
CA TYR A 39 -8.13 11.64 -5.47
C TYR A 39 -7.36 10.39 -5.84
N LEU A 40 -6.18 10.54 -6.45
CA LEU A 40 -5.21 9.47 -6.63
C LEU A 40 -4.03 9.73 -5.68
N LEU A 41 -3.83 8.82 -4.73
CA LEU A 41 -2.75 8.88 -3.74
C LEU A 41 -1.77 7.74 -4.03
N ASN A 42 -0.53 8.09 -4.40
CA ASN A 42 0.56 7.13 -4.56
C ASN A 42 1.54 7.25 -3.40
N VAL A 43 1.83 6.12 -2.76
CA VAL A 43 2.63 6.07 -1.55
C VAL A 43 3.69 4.98 -1.64
N TYR A 44 4.86 5.29 -1.11
CA TYR A 44 5.89 4.34 -0.74
C TYR A 44 6.00 4.31 0.79
N THR A 45 5.34 3.35 1.41
CA THR A 45 5.26 3.21 2.87
C THR A 45 6.63 2.93 3.49
N PRO A 46 7.00 3.58 4.60
CA PRO A 46 8.25 3.29 5.29
C PRO A 46 8.36 1.81 5.66
N ASN A 47 9.46 1.18 5.30
CA ASN A 47 9.78 -0.18 5.75
C ASN A 47 10.19 -0.15 7.23
N SER A 48 9.71 -1.10 8.02
CA SER A 48 10.07 -1.21 9.46
C SER A 48 11.51 -1.63 9.69
N GLN A 49 12.20 -2.03 8.62
CA GLN A 49 13.61 -2.43 8.56
C GLN A 49 13.94 -3.72 9.32
N ARG A 50 15.17 -4.18 9.15
CA ARG A 50 15.69 -5.34 9.85
C ARG A 50 15.65 -5.09 11.37
N GLU A 51 15.32 -6.12 12.13
CA GLU A 51 15.17 -6.05 13.58
C GLU A 51 14.09 -5.05 14.05
N LEU A 52 13.22 -4.64 13.13
CA LEU A 52 12.08 -3.75 13.37
C LEU A 52 12.48 -2.39 13.97
N THR A 53 13.67 -1.90 13.61
CA THR A 53 14.23 -0.66 14.17
C THR A 53 13.40 0.58 13.87
N ARG A 54 12.52 0.54 12.86
CA ARG A 54 11.61 1.64 12.51
C ARG A 54 10.13 1.29 12.72
N LEU A 55 9.81 0.22 13.44
CA LEU A 55 8.42 -0.20 13.62
C LEU A 55 7.56 0.88 14.31
N ASP A 56 8.06 1.48 15.38
CA ASP A 56 7.33 2.53 16.11
C ASP A 56 7.03 3.74 15.20
N TYR A 57 8.02 4.20 14.45
CA TYR A 57 7.83 5.27 13.46
C TYR A 57 6.81 4.86 12.39
N ARG A 58 6.87 3.62 11.91
CA ARG A 58 5.93 3.07 10.95
C ARG A 58 4.49 3.11 11.48
N MET A 59 4.27 2.82 12.75
CA MET A 59 2.94 2.86 13.36
C MET A 59 2.38 4.28 13.41
N GLU A 60 3.19 5.26 13.79
CA GLU A 60 2.80 6.67 13.75
C GLU A 60 2.48 7.15 12.32
N TRP A 61 3.30 6.74 11.35
CA TRP A 61 3.10 7.07 9.93
C TRP A 61 1.79 6.48 9.39
N GLU A 62 1.47 5.23 9.74
CA GLU A 62 0.22 4.58 9.34
C GLU A 62 -1.02 5.30 9.90
N ASP A 63 -0.98 5.73 11.15
CA ASP A 63 -2.07 6.51 11.75
C ASP A 63 -2.24 7.86 11.04
N ALA A 64 -1.15 8.55 10.75
CA ALA A 64 -1.16 9.80 10.01
C ALA A 64 -1.73 9.62 8.59
N LEU A 65 -1.32 8.57 7.88
CA LEU A 65 -1.83 8.25 6.54
C LEU A 65 -3.33 7.95 6.58
N ARG A 66 -3.78 7.11 7.50
CA ARG A 66 -5.21 6.78 7.66
C ARG A 66 -6.04 8.03 7.88
N ASN A 67 -5.64 8.90 8.78
CA ASN A 67 -6.32 10.16 9.04
C ASN A 67 -6.34 11.07 7.80
N TYR A 68 -5.22 11.16 7.08
CA TYR A 68 -5.13 11.91 5.83
C TYR A 68 -6.11 11.38 4.78
N MET A 69 -6.15 10.07 4.58
CA MET A 69 -7.08 9.44 3.62
C MET A 69 -8.54 9.65 4.01
N MET A 70 -8.86 9.57 5.30
CA MET A 70 -10.23 9.82 5.78
C MET A 70 -10.67 11.27 5.52
N GLU A 71 -9.78 12.24 5.68
CA GLU A 71 -10.07 13.65 5.37
C GLU A 71 -10.28 13.85 3.85
N LEU A 72 -9.45 13.25 3.01
CA LEU A 72 -9.64 13.26 1.55
C LEU A 72 -10.99 12.65 1.16
N ASP A 73 -11.34 11.51 1.77
CA ASP A 73 -12.56 10.76 1.45
C ASP A 73 -13.85 11.52 1.79
N LYS A 74 -13.80 12.46 2.72
CA LYS A 74 -14.94 13.36 3.01
C LYS A 74 -15.30 14.26 1.82
N VAL A 75 -14.33 14.56 0.96
CA VAL A 75 -14.51 15.46 -0.19
C VAL A 75 -14.78 14.67 -1.47
N LYS A 76 -13.93 13.70 -1.78
CA LYS A 76 -14.01 12.85 -2.98
C LYS A 76 -13.51 11.45 -2.65
N PRO A 77 -13.97 10.40 -3.36
CA PRO A 77 -13.42 9.06 -3.18
C PRO A 77 -11.92 9.03 -3.47
N VAL A 78 -11.22 8.18 -2.74
CA VAL A 78 -9.78 8.01 -2.81
C VAL A 78 -9.43 6.71 -3.52
N ILE A 79 -8.50 6.78 -4.46
CA ILE A 79 -7.77 5.64 -5.03
C ILE A 79 -6.36 5.72 -4.46
N TYR A 80 -6.01 4.77 -3.63
CA TYR A 80 -4.72 4.68 -2.95
C TYR A 80 -3.91 3.52 -3.51
N CYS A 81 -2.68 3.77 -3.92
CA CYS A 81 -1.82 2.74 -4.51
C CYS A 81 -0.36 2.92 -4.10
N GLY A 82 0.42 1.89 -4.35
CA GLY A 82 1.87 1.89 -4.19
C GLY A 82 2.38 0.67 -3.44
N ASP A 83 3.64 0.74 -3.04
CA ASP A 83 4.28 -0.23 -2.17
C ASP A 83 3.92 0.08 -0.70
N LEU A 84 3.06 -0.74 -0.13
CA LEU A 84 2.58 -0.56 1.24
C LEU A 84 3.42 -1.30 2.29
N ASN A 85 4.45 -2.00 1.85
CA ASN A 85 5.39 -2.72 2.72
C ASN A 85 4.69 -3.58 3.80
N VAL A 86 3.57 -4.20 3.43
CA VAL A 86 2.83 -5.14 4.29
C VAL A 86 2.12 -6.20 3.45
N ALA A 87 2.27 -7.46 3.83
CA ALA A 87 1.37 -8.52 3.42
C ALA A 87 0.25 -8.60 4.46
N HIS A 88 -1.00 -8.39 4.07
CA HIS A 88 -2.10 -8.23 5.03
C HIS A 88 -2.46 -9.54 5.71
N GLU A 89 -2.75 -10.57 4.93
CA GLU A 89 -3.21 -11.86 5.44
C GLU A 89 -2.20 -12.98 5.14
N GLU A 90 -2.38 -14.16 5.77
CA GLU A 90 -1.50 -15.31 5.55
C GLU A 90 -1.44 -15.77 4.09
N ILE A 91 -2.51 -15.54 3.32
CA ILE A 91 -2.57 -15.84 1.89
C ILE A 91 -1.67 -14.91 1.05
N ASP A 92 -1.27 -13.76 1.61
CA ASP A 92 -0.52 -12.72 0.90
C ASP A 92 1.00 -12.93 0.92
N LEU A 93 1.49 -14.01 1.54
CA LEU A 93 2.89 -14.41 1.46
C LEU A 93 3.07 -15.92 1.54
N LYS A 94 4.20 -16.41 1.02
CA LYS A 94 4.46 -17.85 0.91
C LYS A 94 4.69 -18.55 2.26
N ASN A 95 5.36 -17.90 3.20
CA ASN A 95 5.79 -18.49 4.47
C ASN A 95 5.29 -17.68 5.69
N PRO A 96 3.97 -17.61 5.94
CA PRO A 96 3.44 -16.76 7.01
C PRO A 96 3.96 -17.16 8.41
N LYS A 97 4.03 -18.45 8.71
CA LYS A 97 4.40 -18.95 10.05
C LYS A 97 5.78 -18.51 10.53
N THR A 98 6.71 -18.27 9.63
CA THR A 98 8.09 -17.88 9.97
C THR A 98 8.34 -16.38 9.89
N ASN A 99 7.33 -15.59 9.51
CA ASN A 99 7.50 -14.17 9.23
C ASN A 99 6.73 -13.22 10.15
N HIS A 100 6.11 -13.71 11.23
CA HIS A 100 5.38 -12.84 12.18
C HIS A 100 6.23 -11.77 12.87
N PHE A 101 7.55 -11.94 12.89
CA PHE A 101 8.50 -10.96 13.41
C PHE A 101 9.36 -10.32 12.33
N SER A 102 8.97 -10.48 11.07
CA SER A 102 9.66 -9.87 9.93
C SER A 102 8.98 -8.58 9.52
N ALA A 103 9.76 -7.57 9.15
CA ALA A 103 9.22 -6.35 8.54
C ALA A 103 8.32 -6.69 7.35
N GLY A 104 7.12 -6.11 7.32
CA GLY A 104 6.10 -6.39 6.32
C GLY A 104 5.07 -7.45 6.70
N PHE A 105 5.26 -8.16 7.83
CA PHE A 105 4.27 -9.15 8.30
C PHE A 105 4.13 -9.21 9.83
N THR A 106 4.53 -8.17 10.53
CA THR A 106 4.28 -8.06 11.97
C THR A 106 2.78 -7.89 12.24
N ASP A 107 2.33 -8.32 13.41
CA ASP A 107 0.93 -8.15 13.81
C ASP A 107 0.54 -6.67 13.86
N GLU A 108 1.48 -5.80 14.25
CA GLU A 108 1.31 -4.36 14.30
C GLU A 108 1.06 -3.75 12.90
N GLU A 109 1.89 -4.11 11.92
CA GLU A 109 1.75 -3.63 10.54
C GLU A 109 0.44 -4.13 9.90
N ARG A 110 0.13 -5.40 10.08
CA ARG A 110 -1.12 -6.02 9.61
C ARG A 110 -2.34 -5.39 10.28
N GLY A 111 -2.25 -5.14 11.59
CA GLY A 111 -3.29 -4.47 12.37
C GLY A 111 -3.59 -3.07 11.85
N LYS A 112 -2.57 -2.26 11.53
CA LYS A 112 -2.75 -0.93 10.93
C LYS A 112 -3.41 -0.98 9.56
N PHE A 113 -3.10 -1.97 8.74
CA PHE A 113 -3.77 -2.15 7.46
C PHE A 113 -5.25 -2.56 7.65
N THR A 114 -5.54 -3.42 8.61
CA THR A 114 -6.91 -3.77 9.01
C THR A 114 -7.69 -2.53 9.47
N GLU A 115 -7.09 -1.68 10.30
CA GLU A 115 -7.69 -0.41 10.73
C GLU A 115 -7.98 0.53 9.55
N LEU A 116 -7.05 0.62 8.58
CA LEU A 116 -7.25 1.41 7.37
C LEU A 116 -8.48 0.91 6.60
N LEU A 117 -8.58 -0.38 6.35
CA LEU A 117 -9.74 -0.94 5.64
C LEU A 117 -11.04 -0.73 6.41
N ALA A 118 -11.02 -0.90 7.74
CA ALA A 118 -12.18 -0.63 8.60
C ALA A 118 -12.62 0.84 8.61
N SER A 119 -11.78 1.75 8.16
CA SER A 119 -12.04 3.20 8.09
C SER A 119 -12.77 3.64 6.81
N GLY A 120 -13.27 2.71 6.01
CA GLY A 120 -14.05 3.00 4.81
C GLY A 120 -13.36 2.69 3.49
N PHE A 121 -12.38 1.79 3.48
CA PHE A 121 -11.58 1.44 2.31
C PHE A 121 -11.57 -0.06 2.05
N SER A 122 -11.27 -0.43 0.82
CA SER A 122 -11.24 -1.83 0.37
C SER A 122 -9.96 -2.14 -0.40
N ASP A 123 -9.34 -3.27 -0.09
CA ASP A 123 -8.30 -3.91 -0.90
C ASP A 123 -8.96 -4.49 -2.15
N THR A 124 -8.73 -3.88 -3.30
CA THR A 124 -9.42 -4.25 -4.56
C THR A 124 -9.11 -5.66 -5.00
N PHE A 125 -7.85 -6.08 -4.92
CA PHE A 125 -7.44 -7.42 -5.32
C PHE A 125 -8.12 -8.49 -4.47
N ARG A 126 -8.06 -8.35 -3.15
CA ARG A 126 -8.66 -9.32 -2.23
C ARG A 126 -10.19 -9.32 -2.26
N SER A 127 -10.79 -8.16 -2.48
CA SER A 127 -12.25 -8.05 -2.65
C SER A 127 -12.76 -8.77 -3.90
N LEU A 128 -12.03 -8.68 -5.01
CA LEU A 128 -12.39 -9.34 -6.26
C LEU A 128 -12.01 -10.83 -6.30
N TYR A 129 -10.90 -11.18 -5.66
CA TYR A 129 -10.33 -12.52 -5.70
C TYR A 129 -10.00 -13.03 -4.28
N PRO A 130 -11.03 -13.43 -3.50
CA PRO A 130 -10.84 -13.77 -2.07
C PRO A 130 -9.83 -14.88 -1.79
N ASP A 131 -9.71 -15.84 -2.70
CA ASP A 131 -8.89 -17.04 -2.51
C ASP A 131 -7.67 -17.12 -3.45
N LYS A 132 -7.43 -16.07 -4.24
CA LYS A 132 -6.33 -16.09 -5.20
C LYS A 132 -4.99 -15.82 -4.54
N VAL A 133 -4.04 -16.75 -4.76
CA VAL A 133 -2.65 -16.59 -4.32
C VAL A 133 -1.84 -15.99 -5.45
N GLU A 134 -1.40 -14.76 -5.26
CA GLU A 134 -0.54 -14.05 -6.20
C GLU A 134 0.30 -13.03 -5.44
N TYR A 135 1.55 -12.85 -5.86
CA TYR A 135 2.52 -11.99 -5.18
C TYR A 135 2.97 -10.87 -6.09
N SER A 136 3.41 -9.76 -5.51
CA SER A 136 3.91 -8.58 -6.22
C SER A 136 5.40 -8.37 -6.04
N TRP A 137 6.01 -9.01 -5.05
CA TRP A 137 7.42 -8.85 -4.73
C TRP A 137 8.07 -10.18 -4.33
N TRP A 138 9.36 -10.36 -4.71
CA TRP A 138 10.22 -11.50 -4.35
C TRP A 138 11.61 -10.99 -3.98
N SER A 139 12.19 -11.56 -2.92
CA SER A 139 13.57 -11.26 -2.57
C SER A 139 14.52 -11.65 -3.72
N TYR A 140 15.58 -10.87 -3.91
CA TYR A 140 16.65 -11.23 -4.83
C TYR A 140 17.50 -12.41 -4.34
N MET A 141 17.39 -12.76 -3.04
CA MET A 141 18.16 -13.85 -2.43
C MET A 141 17.47 -15.20 -2.62
N PHE A 142 18.26 -16.27 -2.58
CA PHE A 142 17.80 -17.65 -2.53
C PHE A 142 16.89 -18.09 -3.70
N GLN A 143 16.99 -17.41 -4.84
CA GLN A 143 16.14 -17.71 -6.02
C GLN A 143 14.62 -17.63 -5.70
N ALA A 144 14.23 -16.69 -4.85
CA ALA A 144 12.87 -16.59 -4.33
C ALA A 144 11.81 -16.47 -5.44
N ARG A 145 12.09 -15.70 -6.51
CA ARG A 145 11.17 -15.54 -7.64
C ARG A 145 10.97 -16.86 -8.42
N GLN A 146 12.05 -17.60 -8.67
CA GLN A 146 11.97 -18.90 -9.37
C GLN A 146 11.16 -19.93 -8.56
N LYS A 147 11.29 -19.89 -7.24
CA LYS A 147 10.57 -20.77 -6.30
C LYS A 147 9.18 -20.24 -5.95
N ASN A 148 8.80 -19.07 -6.47
CA ASN A 148 7.59 -18.33 -6.11
C ASN A 148 7.42 -18.14 -4.58
N VAL A 149 8.53 -17.82 -3.90
CA VAL A 149 8.53 -17.43 -2.49
C VAL A 149 8.37 -15.91 -2.43
N GLY A 150 7.14 -15.47 -2.62
CA GLY A 150 6.79 -14.06 -2.78
C GLY A 150 5.89 -13.51 -1.69
N TRP A 151 5.66 -12.21 -1.79
CA TRP A 151 4.82 -11.40 -0.94
C TRP A 151 3.94 -10.48 -1.80
N ARG A 152 2.70 -10.27 -1.43
CA ARG A 152 1.86 -9.22 -2.01
C ARG A 152 1.92 -8.01 -1.10
N ILE A 153 2.68 -7.01 -1.50
CA ILE A 153 2.92 -5.77 -0.74
C ILE A 153 2.58 -4.50 -1.52
N ASP A 154 2.24 -4.63 -2.79
CA ASP A 154 1.77 -3.56 -3.66
C ASP A 154 0.26 -3.68 -3.83
N TYR A 155 -0.45 -2.56 -3.71
CA TYR A 155 -1.90 -2.55 -3.63
C TYR A 155 -2.53 -1.44 -4.47
N PHE A 156 -3.79 -1.67 -4.85
CA PHE A 156 -4.78 -0.64 -5.09
C PHE A 156 -5.89 -0.78 -4.05
N VAL A 157 -6.05 0.25 -3.24
CA VAL A 157 -7.07 0.38 -2.21
C VAL A 157 -7.99 1.53 -2.60
N VAL A 158 -9.30 1.35 -2.49
CA VAL A 158 -10.27 2.38 -2.87
C VAL A 158 -11.27 2.65 -1.76
N SER A 159 -11.84 3.86 -1.76
CA SER A 159 -13.01 4.15 -0.95
C SER A 159 -14.13 3.15 -1.22
N ASN A 160 -14.79 2.65 -0.18
CA ASN A 160 -15.81 1.60 -0.31
C ASN A 160 -16.91 1.98 -1.30
N ARG A 161 -17.30 3.26 -1.37
CA ARG A 161 -18.39 3.74 -2.23
C ARG A 161 -18.08 3.65 -3.73
N ILE A 162 -16.83 3.41 -4.11
CA ILE A 162 -16.45 3.21 -5.53
C ILE A 162 -15.94 1.79 -5.82
N LEU A 163 -16.00 0.88 -4.86
CA LEU A 163 -15.55 -0.50 -5.05
C LEU A 163 -16.32 -1.21 -6.18
N ASP A 164 -17.62 -0.95 -6.31
CA ASP A 164 -18.47 -1.50 -7.37
C ASP A 164 -18.06 -1.08 -8.78
N LYS A 165 -17.26 -0.01 -8.91
CA LYS A 165 -16.70 0.45 -10.19
C LYS A 165 -15.39 -0.24 -10.56
N VAL A 166 -14.77 -0.94 -9.64
CA VAL A 166 -13.55 -1.71 -9.89
C VAL A 166 -13.93 -3.02 -10.57
N LYS A 167 -13.48 -3.20 -11.80
CA LYS A 167 -13.81 -4.39 -12.59
C LYS A 167 -12.73 -5.45 -12.57
N GLU A 168 -11.49 -5.02 -12.35
CA GLU A 168 -10.33 -5.89 -12.39
C GLU A 168 -9.21 -5.32 -11.54
N ALA A 169 -8.43 -6.21 -10.91
CA ALA A 169 -7.17 -5.88 -10.27
C ALA A 169 -6.13 -6.92 -10.71
N LYS A 170 -5.04 -6.46 -11.32
CA LYS A 170 -3.99 -7.34 -11.87
C LYS A 170 -2.64 -7.07 -11.24
N ILE A 171 -1.88 -8.14 -11.06
CA ILE A 171 -0.45 -8.10 -10.77
C ILE A 171 0.29 -8.61 -12.00
N HIS A 172 1.14 -7.77 -12.59
CA HIS A 172 1.89 -8.10 -13.79
C HIS A 172 3.16 -8.88 -13.43
N THR A 173 2.99 -10.13 -13.04
CA THR A 173 4.09 -11.00 -12.60
C THR A 173 5.08 -11.36 -13.71
N GLU A 174 4.68 -11.18 -14.98
CA GLU A 174 5.54 -11.37 -16.16
C GLU A 174 6.57 -10.23 -16.33
N ILE A 175 6.34 -9.07 -15.74
CA ILE A 175 7.27 -7.94 -15.83
C ILE A 175 8.36 -8.12 -14.78
N MET A 176 9.61 -8.14 -15.26
CA MET A 176 10.77 -8.28 -14.39
C MET A 176 11.15 -6.94 -13.77
N GLY A 177 11.46 -6.91 -12.48
CA GLY A 177 11.86 -5.68 -11.80
C GLY A 177 11.98 -5.82 -10.29
N SER A 178 11.17 -6.65 -9.69
CA SER A 178 11.21 -6.86 -8.22
C SER A 178 10.79 -8.27 -7.86
#